data_daf040481db8e03c842624f5101aaecc
#
_entry.id   daf040481db8e03c842624f5101aaecc
#
_cell.length_a   1.000
_cell.length_b   1.000
_cell.length_c   1.000
_cell.angle_alpha   90.00
_cell.angle_beta   90.00
_cell.angle_gamma   90.00
#
_symmetry.space_group_name_H-M   'P 1'
#
loop_
_entity.id
_entity.type
_entity.pdbx_description
1 polymer ?
#
loop_
_entity_poly.entity_id
_entity_poly.type
_entity_poly.pdbx_seq_one_letter_code
_entity_poly.pdbx_strand_id
1 'polypeptide(L)'
;ALPILDMYSKQAIVAEPAGALSVSALEQYKKQIENKTIVCIVSGGNNDINRMKEIEERSLLFEEMKHYFILNFPQRPGALREFVNDVLGPQDDITKFEYLKKTSQNTGTVIIGIQLKHHDDLIQLKDRVCQFDPSNIYINENKMLYSLLI
;
A
#
# COMPACT_ATOMS: atom_id res chain seq x y z
N ALA A 1 2.88 11.43 -5.88
CA ALA A 1 1.55 11.01 -5.40
C ALA A 1 1.14 11.81 -4.15
N LEU A 2 1.91 11.76 -3.05
CA LEU A 2 1.56 12.40 -1.77
C LEU A 2 1.13 13.87 -1.87
N PRO A 3 1.87 14.80 -2.54
CA PRO A 3 1.43 16.19 -2.63
C PRO A 3 0.07 16.38 -3.29
N ILE A 4 -0.31 15.52 -4.23
CA ILE A 4 -1.62 15.58 -4.89
C ILE A 4 -2.72 15.21 -3.89
N LEU A 5 -2.53 14.12 -3.12
CA LEU A 5 -3.49 13.71 -2.10
C LEU A 5 -3.61 14.72 -0.98
N ASP A 6 -2.50 15.29 -0.54
CA ASP A 6 -2.49 16.33 0.50
C ASP A 6 -3.23 17.60 0.05
N MET A 7 -3.00 18.06 -1.17
CA MET A 7 -3.72 19.21 -1.73
C MET A 7 -5.22 18.92 -1.83
N TYR A 8 -5.58 17.70 -2.28
CA TYR A 8 -6.99 17.31 -2.38
C TYR A 8 -7.65 17.18 -0.99
N SER A 9 -7.04 16.42 -0.08
CA SER A 9 -7.66 16.08 1.20
C SER A 9 -7.67 17.22 2.20
N LYS A 10 -6.62 18.07 2.20
CA LYS A 10 -6.45 19.15 3.18
C LYS A 10 -6.92 20.52 2.68
N GLN A 11 -6.90 20.73 1.35
CA GLN A 11 -7.15 22.05 0.76
C GLN A 11 -8.28 22.04 -0.29
N ALA A 12 -8.85 20.88 -0.60
CA ALA A 12 -9.83 20.70 -1.68
C ALA A 12 -9.33 21.17 -3.07
N ILE A 13 -8.00 21.11 -3.29
CA ILE A 13 -7.37 21.48 -4.56
C ILE A 13 -7.16 20.22 -5.39
N VAL A 14 -7.75 20.19 -6.58
CA VAL A 14 -7.49 19.13 -7.57
C VAL A 14 -6.33 19.58 -8.46
N ALA A 15 -5.21 18.85 -8.38
CA ALA A 15 -4.06 19.08 -9.22
C ALA A 15 -3.74 17.82 -10.04
N GLU A 16 -3.36 18.02 -11.30
CA GLU A 16 -2.78 16.93 -12.10
C GLU A 16 -1.32 16.67 -11.68
N PRO A 17 -0.73 15.50 -12.04
CA PRO A 17 0.66 15.17 -11.66
C PRO A 17 1.68 16.25 -12.07
N ALA A 18 1.54 16.82 -13.26
CA ALA A 18 2.43 17.90 -13.73
C ALA A 18 2.27 19.17 -12.88
N GLY A 19 1.03 19.52 -12.51
CA GLY A 19 0.73 20.68 -11.67
C GLY A 19 1.26 20.60 -10.25
N ALA A 20 1.46 19.39 -9.74
CA ALA A 20 1.98 19.15 -8.39
C ALA A 20 3.53 19.03 -8.32
N LEU A 21 4.24 19.11 -9.45
CA LEU A 21 5.70 18.92 -9.48
C LEU A 21 6.46 19.95 -8.65
N SER A 22 6.05 21.21 -8.68
CA SER A 22 6.68 22.29 -7.89
C SER A 22 6.62 22.02 -6.40
N VAL A 23 5.48 21.53 -5.90
CA VAL A 23 5.30 21.16 -4.50
C VAL A 23 6.09 19.87 -4.17
N SER A 24 6.08 18.89 -5.08
CA SER A 24 6.83 17.64 -4.90
C SER A 24 8.35 17.86 -4.80
N ALA A 25 8.87 18.89 -5.46
CA ALA A 25 10.29 19.22 -5.44
C ALA A 25 10.77 19.79 -4.08
N LEU A 26 9.87 20.33 -3.26
CA LEU A 26 10.24 20.96 -1.98
C LEU A 26 11.01 20.01 -1.06
N GLU A 27 10.62 18.74 -1.01
CA GLU A 27 11.28 17.76 -0.16
C GLU A 27 12.75 17.53 -0.58
N GLN A 28 13.01 17.48 -1.89
CA GLN A 28 14.37 17.29 -2.42
C GLN A 28 15.28 18.50 -2.13
N TYR A 29 14.70 19.70 -2.07
CA TYR A 29 15.44 20.95 -1.89
C TYR A 29 15.36 21.50 -0.45
N LYS A 30 14.82 20.76 0.51
CA LYS A 30 14.54 21.18 1.88
C LYS A 30 15.70 21.95 2.52
N LYS A 31 16.95 21.45 2.40
CA LYS A 31 18.14 22.10 2.96
C LYS A 31 18.50 23.43 2.27
N GLN A 32 18.25 23.55 0.96
CA GLN A 32 18.58 24.76 0.19
C GLN A 32 17.55 25.87 0.35
N ILE A 33 16.31 25.52 0.73
CA ILE A 33 15.19 26.44 0.86
C ILE A 33 14.92 26.83 2.32
N GLU A 34 15.69 26.31 3.26
CA GLU A 34 15.58 26.63 4.68
C GLU A 34 15.69 28.15 4.91
N ASN A 35 14.78 28.70 5.72
CA ASN A 35 14.63 30.14 5.99
C ASN A 35 14.35 31.03 4.76
N LYS A 36 13.84 30.45 3.67
CA LYS A 36 13.45 31.20 2.47
C LYS A 36 11.94 31.21 2.29
N THR A 37 11.42 32.25 1.70
CA THR A 37 10.03 32.27 1.20
C THR A 37 10.02 31.62 -0.17
N ILE A 38 9.23 30.54 -0.30
CA ILE A 38 9.11 29.77 -1.53
C ILE A 38 7.71 29.93 -2.11
N VAL A 39 7.64 30.19 -3.40
CA VAL A 39 6.37 30.24 -4.14
C VAL A 39 6.33 29.06 -5.10
N CYS A 40 5.36 28.18 -4.90
CA CYS A 40 5.11 27.05 -5.80
C CYS A 40 3.93 27.37 -6.72
N ILE A 41 4.16 27.23 -8.02
CA ILE A 41 3.08 27.35 -9.00
C ILE A 41 2.43 25.99 -9.16
N VAL A 42 1.17 25.86 -8.76
CA VAL A 42 0.34 24.69 -9.01
C VAL A 42 -0.45 24.96 -10.29
N SER A 43 -0.17 24.19 -11.34
CA SER A 43 -0.79 24.36 -12.65
C SER A 43 -1.52 23.08 -13.06
N GLY A 44 -2.68 23.24 -13.73
CA GLY A 44 -3.45 22.13 -14.26
C GLY A 44 -4.24 21.35 -13.19
N GLY A 45 -5.51 21.18 -13.45
CA GLY A 45 -6.46 20.42 -12.63
C GLY A 45 -7.14 19.30 -13.41
N ASN A 46 -6.64 18.96 -14.60
CA ASN A 46 -7.20 17.91 -15.43
C ASN A 46 -6.80 16.54 -14.92
N ASN A 47 -7.41 16.12 -13.82
CA ASN A 47 -7.15 14.82 -13.20
C ASN A 47 -8.41 13.93 -13.33
N ASP A 48 -8.24 12.74 -13.87
CA ASP A 48 -9.31 11.75 -13.98
C ASP A 48 -9.58 11.14 -12.58
N ILE A 49 -10.86 11.00 -12.22
CA ILE A 49 -11.30 10.37 -10.96
C ILE A 49 -10.72 8.95 -10.82
N ASN A 50 -10.62 8.20 -11.91
CA ASN A 50 -10.03 6.86 -11.89
C ASN A 50 -8.54 6.88 -11.53
N ARG A 51 -7.85 7.95 -11.91
CA ARG A 51 -6.43 8.15 -11.61
C ARG A 51 -6.17 8.47 -10.14
N MET A 52 -7.15 9.00 -9.43
CA MET A 52 -7.04 9.26 -7.99
C MET A 52 -6.83 7.99 -7.19
N LYS A 53 -7.48 6.88 -7.56
CA LYS A 53 -7.26 5.57 -6.92
C LYS A 53 -5.84 5.05 -7.13
N GLU A 54 -5.29 5.22 -8.33
CA GLU A 54 -3.89 4.86 -8.62
C GLU A 54 -2.91 5.73 -7.81
N ILE A 55 -3.19 7.03 -7.68
CA ILE A 55 -2.39 7.97 -6.90
C ILE A 55 -2.42 7.59 -5.41
N GLU A 56 -3.59 7.24 -4.88
CA GLU A 56 -3.77 6.76 -3.50
C GLU A 56 -2.98 5.47 -3.26
N GLU A 57 -3.13 4.48 -4.13
CA GLU A 57 -2.39 3.21 -4.05
C GLU A 57 -0.88 3.43 -4.03
N ARG A 58 -0.37 4.24 -4.96
CA ARG A 58 1.05 4.59 -5.02
C ARG A 58 1.54 5.35 -3.80
N SER A 59 0.68 6.14 -3.17
CA SER A 59 1.02 6.86 -1.94
C SER A 59 1.13 5.89 -0.76
N LEU A 60 0.16 5.00 -0.61
CA LEU A 60 0.16 3.98 0.44
C LEU A 60 1.37 3.05 0.34
N LEU A 61 1.77 2.71 -0.89
CA LEU A 61 2.98 1.91 -1.13
C LEU A 61 4.26 2.69 -0.79
N PHE A 62 4.32 3.96 -1.14
CA PHE A 62 5.47 4.82 -0.86
C PHE A 62 5.64 5.09 0.64
N GLU A 63 4.54 5.21 1.37
CA GLU A 63 4.51 5.40 2.83
C GLU A 63 4.65 4.09 3.60
N GLU A 64 4.86 2.97 2.90
CA GLU A 64 4.93 1.64 3.51
C GLU A 64 3.70 1.31 4.38
N MET A 65 2.52 1.75 3.89
CA MET A 65 1.24 1.50 4.54
C MET A 65 0.48 0.34 3.92
N LYS A 66 0.85 -0.10 2.71
CA LYS A 66 0.16 -1.16 1.98
C LYS A 66 1.10 -2.26 1.54
N HIS A 67 0.73 -3.49 1.89
CA HIS A 67 1.61 -4.64 1.76
C HIS A 67 0.85 -5.81 1.14
N TYR A 68 1.54 -6.55 0.26
CA TYR A 68 0.99 -7.70 -0.43
C TYR A 68 1.82 -8.94 -0.16
N PHE A 69 1.13 -10.06 0.08
CA PHE A 69 1.74 -11.36 0.36
C PHE A 69 1.09 -12.45 -0.47
N ILE A 70 1.85 -13.46 -0.83
CA ILE A 70 1.35 -14.77 -1.25
C ILE A 70 1.49 -15.70 -0.07
N LEU A 71 0.39 -16.34 0.32
CA LEU A 71 0.33 -17.24 1.49
C LEU A 71 -0.26 -18.59 1.08
N ASN A 72 0.15 -19.64 1.77
CA ASN A 72 -0.46 -20.94 1.69
C ASN A 72 -1.42 -21.14 2.86
N PHE A 73 -2.71 -21.04 2.59
CA PHE A 73 -3.75 -21.26 3.59
C PHE A 73 -4.09 -22.75 3.72
N PRO A 74 -4.19 -23.27 4.96
CA PRO A 74 -4.75 -24.60 5.18
C PRO A 74 -6.17 -24.70 4.62
N GLN A 75 -6.46 -25.76 3.83
CA GLN A 75 -7.78 -25.97 3.25
C GLN A 75 -8.73 -26.64 4.25
N ARG A 76 -8.95 -26.02 5.40
CA ARG A 76 -9.86 -26.48 6.45
C ARG A 76 -10.76 -25.35 6.95
N PRO A 77 -11.95 -25.68 7.51
CA PRO A 77 -12.78 -24.69 8.15
C PRO A 77 -12.03 -23.93 9.25
N GLY A 78 -12.24 -22.61 9.34
CA GLY A 78 -11.65 -21.78 10.37
C GLY A 78 -10.28 -21.16 10.04
N ALA A 79 -9.59 -21.59 8.99
CA ALA A 79 -8.27 -21.06 8.63
C ALA A 79 -8.23 -19.55 8.43
N LEU A 80 -9.26 -18.97 7.77
CA LEU A 80 -9.34 -17.51 7.63
C LEU A 80 -9.55 -16.81 8.97
N ARG A 81 -10.35 -17.41 9.88
CA ARG A 81 -10.56 -16.84 11.21
C ARG A 81 -9.27 -16.82 12.02
N GLU A 82 -8.49 -17.90 11.96
CA GLU A 82 -7.16 -17.93 12.58
C GLU A 82 -6.26 -16.84 12.02
N PHE A 83 -6.18 -16.71 10.70
CA PHE A 83 -5.40 -15.66 10.07
C PHE A 83 -5.81 -14.27 10.56
N VAL A 84 -7.11 -13.97 10.58
CA VAL A 84 -7.60 -12.67 11.05
C VAL A 84 -7.25 -12.42 12.52
N ASN A 85 -7.38 -13.44 13.38
CA ASN A 85 -7.12 -13.29 14.81
C ASN A 85 -5.63 -13.23 15.16
N ASP A 86 -4.80 -14.03 14.45
CA ASP A 86 -3.41 -14.27 14.85
C ASP A 86 -2.42 -13.40 14.06
N VAL A 87 -2.80 -12.96 12.85
CA VAL A 87 -1.90 -12.21 11.96
C VAL A 87 -2.25 -10.73 11.91
N LEU A 88 -3.54 -10.38 11.79
CA LEU A 88 -3.93 -8.96 11.67
C LEU A 88 -3.85 -8.25 13.02
N GLY A 89 -3.36 -7.02 12.98
CA GLY A 89 -3.49 -6.09 14.07
C GLY A 89 -4.93 -5.51 14.17
N PRO A 90 -5.28 -4.87 15.29
CA PRO A 90 -6.64 -4.39 15.52
C PRO A 90 -7.09 -3.25 14.60
N GLN A 91 -6.17 -2.64 13.86
CA GLN A 91 -6.41 -1.54 12.93
C GLN A 91 -5.96 -1.87 11.50
N ASP A 92 -5.52 -3.10 11.26
CA ASP A 92 -5.13 -3.55 9.91
C ASP A 92 -6.38 -3.86 9.09
N ASP A 93 -6.35 -3.49 7.81
CA ASP A 93 -7.44 -3.73 6.88
C ASP A 93 -7.01 -4.66 5.74
N ILE A 94 -7.90 -5.59 5.35
CA ILE A 94 -7.69 -6.45 4.19
C ILE A 94 -8.24 -5.73 2.96
N THR A 95 -7.35 -5.25 2.10
CA THR A 95 -7.72 -4.52 0.87
C THR A 95 -7.83 -5.40 -0.36
N LYS A 96 -7.24 -6.61 -0.32
CA LYS A 96 -7.28 -7.61 -1.38
C LYS A 96 -7.26 -9.00 -0.75
N PHE A 97 -8.12 -9.90 -1.22
CA PHE A 97 -8.11 -11.30 -0.82
C PHE A 97 -8.55 -12.19 -1.98
N GLU A 98 -7.60 -12.87 -2.57
CA GLU A 98 -7.84 -13.81 -3.66
C GLU A 98 -7.42 -15.21 -3.23
N TYR A 99 -8.38 -16.12 -3.11
CA TYR A 99 -8.16 -17.49 -2.67
C TYR A 99 -8.30 -18.47 -3.82
N LEU A 100 -7.22 -19.15 -4.16
CA LEU A 100 -7.18 -20.19 -5.19
C LEU A 100 -7.19 -21.57 -4.53
N LYS A 101 -8.39 -22.14 -4.40
CA LYS A 101 -8.54 -23.51 -3.86
C LYS A 101 -8.04 -24.52 -4.87
N LYS A 102 -7.14 -25.42 -4.42
CA LYS A 102 -6.62 -26.54 -5.23
C LYS A 102 -7.24 -27.85 -4.77
N THR A 103 -7.80 -28.63 -5.71
CA THR A 103 -8.57 -29.86 -5.40
C THR A 103 -7.71 -31.01 -4.88
N SER A 104 -6.40 -30.99 -5.13
CA SER A 104 -5.48 -32.09 -4.82
C SER A 104 -4.43 -31.76 -3.76
N GLN A 105 -4.58 -30.65 -3.03
CA GLN A 105 -3.61 -30.19 -2.03
C GLN A 105 -4.30 -29.83 -0.72
N ASN A 106 -3.61 -30.00 0.40
CA ASN A 106 -4.11 -29.60 1.72
C ASN A 106 -4.04 -28.10 1.97
N THR A 107 -3.39 -27.34 1.07
CA THR A 107 -3.24 -25.89 1.14
C THR A 107 -3.71 -25.24 -0.15
N GLY A 108 -4.31 -24.06 -0.03
CA GLY A 108 -4.67 -23.19 -1.15
C GLY A 108 -3.86 -21.90 -1.13
N THR A 109 -3.45 -21.44 -2.31
CA THR A 109 -2.71 -20.19 -2.42
C THR A 109 -3.65 -19.00 -2.24
N VAL A 110 -3.25 -18.03 -1.43
CA VAL A 110 -3.95 -16.76 -1.21
C VAL A 110 -3.03 -15.62 -1.60
N ILE A 111 -3.56 -14.68 -2.37
CA ILE A 111 -2.94 -13.36 -2.55
C ILE A 111 -3.70 -12.40 -1.65
N ILE A 112 -2.99 -11.80 -0.71
CA ILE A 112 -3.60 -10.88 0.26
C ILE A 112 -2.91 -9.52 0.22
N GLY A 113 -3.72 -8.46 0.22
CA GLY A 113 -3.28 -7.08 0.42
C GLY A 113 -3.73 -6.62 1.81
N ILE A 114 -2.81 -6.10 2.59
CA ILE A 114 -3.03 -5.59 3.95
C ILE A 114 -2.62 -4.13 3.99
N GLN A 115 -3.51 -3.28 4.50
CA GLN A 115 -3.22 -1.88 4.78
C GLN A 115 -3.04 -1.69 6.28
N LEU A 116 -1.90 -1.11 6.65
CA LEU A 116 -1.56 -0.77 8.02
C LEU A 116 -2.06 0.63 8.37
N LYS A 117 -2.30 0.86 9.64
CA LYS A 117 -2.58 2.20 10.19
C LYS A 117 -1.28 3.00 10.38
N HIS A 118 -0.19 2.33 10.76
CA HIS A 118 1.13 2.91 10.97
C HIS A 118 2.20 2.04 10.30
N HIS A 119 3.15 2.66 9.59
CA HIS A 119 4.21 1.94 8.89
C HIS A 119 5.12 1.15 9.86
N ASP A 120 5.27 1.60 11.09
CA ASP A 120 6.08 0.92 12.13
C ASP A 120 5.54 -0.49 12.47
N ASP A 121 4.26 -0.77 12.18
CA ASP A 121 3.63 -2.06 12.43
C ASP A 121 4.07 -3.14 11.42
N LEU A 122 4.75 -2.76 10.34
CA LEU A 122 5.18 -3.67 9.28
C LEU A 122 6.06 -4.81 9.78
N ILE A 123 7.00 -4.52 10.68
CA ILE A 123 7.92 -5.53 11.22
C ILE A 123 7.13 -6.61 11.96
N GLN A 124 6.21 -6.19 12.81
CA GLN A 124 5.35 -7.10 13.57
C GLN A 124 4.40 -7.88 12.67
N LEU A 125 3.86 -7.24 11.61
CA LEU A 125 3.04 -7.92 10.62
C LEU A 125 3.83 -9.01 9.90
N LYS A 126 5.04 -8.72 9.42
CA LYS A 126 5.93 -9.70 8.75
C LYS A 126 6.24 -10.89 9.66
N ASP A 127 6.50 -10.65 10.94
CA ASP A 127 6.76 -11.72 11.92
C ASP A 127 5.53 -12.62 12.10
N ARG A 128 4.34 -12.06 12.28
CA ARG A 128 3.09 -12.82 12.42
C ARG A 128 2.75 -13.59 11.13
N VAL A 129 2.95 -12.98 9.97
CA VAL A 129 2.79 -13.65 8.67
C VAL A 129 3.74 -14.83 8.53
N CYS A 130 5.01 -14.67 8.91
CA CYS A 130 6.02 -15.73 8.87
C CYS A 130 5.69 -16.88 9.84
N GLN A 131 5.11 -16.59 11.01
CA GLN A 131 4.64 -17.60 11.95
C GLN A 131 3.45 -18.39 11.40
N PHE A 132 2.53 -17.73 10.70
CA PHE A 132 1.37 -18.35 10.07
C PHE A 132 1.77 -19.22 8.86
N ASP A 133 2.60 -18.71 7.98
CA ASP A 133 3.15 -19.40 6.81
C ASP A 133 4.63 -19.05 6.62
N PRO A 134 5.56 -19.91 7.06
CA PRO A 134 7.01 -19.70 6.87
C PRO A 134 7.45 -19.64 5.41
N SER A 135 6.62 -20.13 4.48
CA SER A 135 6.88 -20.13 3.03
C SER A 135 6.26 -18.92 2.31
N ASN A 136 5.73 -17.96 3.04
CA ASN A 136 5.13 -16.75 2.46
C ASN A 136 6.07 -16.00 1.52
N ILE A 137 5.50 -15.30 0.55
CA ILE A 137 6.26 -14.44 -0.36
C ILE A 137 5.75 -13.00 -0.19
N TYR A 138 6.64 -12.09 0.19
CA TYR A 138 6.36 -10.67 0.25
C TYR A 138 6.49 -10.05 -1.15
N ILE A 139 5.37 -9.58 -1.71
CA ILE A 139 5.27 -9.15 -3.11
C ILE A 139 5.91 -7.77 -3.32
N ASN A 140 5.82 -6.85 -2.35
CA ASN A 140 6.28 -5.47 -2.53
C ASN A 140 7.77 -5.34 -2.89
N GLU A 141 8.60 -6.29 -2.47
CA GLU A 141 10.03 -6.32 -2.81
C GLU A 141 10.32 -7.00 -4.16
N ASN A 142 9.33 -7.66 -4.76
CA ASN A 142 9.46 -8.37 -6.02
C ASN A 142 8.69 -7.67 -7.14
N LYS A 143 9.38 -6.81 -7.89
CA LYS A 143 8.78 -6.00 -8.97
C LYS A 143 8.07 -6.84 -10.03
N MET A 144 8.58 -8.03 -10.35
CA MET A 144 7.97 -8.92 -11.34
C MET A 144 6.64 -9.47 -10.83
N LEU A 145 6.63 -10.03 -9.61
CA LEU A 145 5.40 -10.54 -9.00
C LEU A 145 4.38 -9.42 -8.79
N TYR A 146 4.83 -8.25 -8.35
CA TYR A 146 3.94 -7.10 -8.18
C TYR A 146 3.22 -6.75 -9.48
N SER A 147 3.95 -6.60 -10.60
CA SER A 147 3.34 -6.25 -11.88
C SER A 147 2.44 -7.32 -12.51
N LEU A 148 2.59 -8.58 -12.07
CA LEU A 148 1.78 -9.71 -12.58
C LEU A 148 0.51 -9.96 -11.76
N LEU A 149 0.52 -9.62 -10.46
CA LEU A 149 -0.51 -10.04 -9.51
C LEU A 149 -1.30 -8.87 -8.92
N ILE A 150 -0.71 -7.68 -8.95
CA ILE A 150 -1.30 -6.45 -8.43
C ILE A 150 -1.50 -5.44 -9.55
#